data_39080151028cbeea75343352cd3c69d8
#
_entry.id   39080151028cbeea75343352cd3c69d8
#
_cell.length_a   1.000
_cell.length_b   1.000
_cell.length_c   1.000
_cell.angle_alpha   90.00
_cell.angle_beta   90.00
_cell.angle_gamma   90.00
#
_symmetry.space_group_name_H-M   'P 1'
#
loop_
_entity.id
_entity.type
_entity.pdbx_description
1 polymer ?
#
loop_
_entity_poly.entity_id
_entity_poly.type
_entity_poly.pdbx_seq_one_letter_code
_entity_poly.pdbx_strand_id
1 'polypeptide(L)'
;MGKYYLYFADHRGSYIRLAYADDLLGPWKTYEPGSLQLEGSHFPTAVPKELQNSPFAYAHIASPDGHVREDLQEIVMYLHGWDLRDGAGTPFTRLATSKDGINFEGRPEVLGRPYFRVTKHGGYYYAMAMPGYLYRSKNGIGEFEPGPRFFNDNMRHNALLVRNDTLYVFWTQVSDAPERILVSTIEMKGDWSTWHASEPTEVLRPERKWEGSDLDIQPSERGYIGVRANQLRDPAIFEKEGEVFLLYSVAGESGIAIAKLEF
;
A
#
# COMPACT_ATOMS: atom_id res chain seq x y z
N MET A 1 -7.14 -17.64 -13.90
CA MET A 1 -5.98 -18.14 -13.14
C MET A 1 -6.54 -18.78 -11.88
N GLY A 2 -6.19 -20.00 -11.56
CA GLY A 2 -6.77 -20.69 -10.39
C GLY A 2 -5.95 -20.52 -9.11
N LYS A 3 -5.21 -19.41 -8.94
CA LYS A 3 -4.31 -19.18 -7.81
C LYS A 3 -4.47 -17.78 -7.24
N TYR A 4 -4.21 -17.66 -5.94
CA TYR A 4 -4.01 -16.37 -5.28
C TYR A 4 -2.58 -15.89 -5.52
N TYR A 5 -2.42 -14.61 -5.81
CA TYR A 5 -1.15 -13.93 -5.90
C TYR A 5 -1.05 -12.85 -4.81
N LEU A 6 0.04 -12.84 -4.09
CA LEU A 6 0.39 -11.85 -3.07
C LEU A 6 1.64 -11.11 -3.55
N TYR A 7 1.46 -9.83 -3.88
CA TYR A 7 2.56 -8.94 -4.21
C TYR A 7 3.00 -8.20 -2.94
N PHE A 8 4.28 -8.20 -2.68
CA PHE A 8 4.85 -7.52 -1.52
C PHE A 8 6.29 -7.07 -1.81
N ALA A 9 6.86 -6.26 -0.95
CA ALA A 9 8.22 -5.75 -1.14
C ALA A 9 8.94 -5.67 0.20
N ASP A 10 10.25 -5.70 0.14
CA ASP A 10 11.12 -5.23 1.21
C ASP A 10 11.08 -3.71 1.25
N HIS A 11 11.25 -3.08 2.42
CA HIS A 11 11.22 -1.63 2.58
C HIS A 11 12.25 -0.90 1.71
N ARG A 12 13.41 -1.53 1.45
CA ARG A 12 14.47 -1.05 0.56
C ARG A 12 14.65 -1.97 -0.64
N GLY A 13 13.54 -2.57 -1.10
CA GLY A 13 13.55 -3.59 -2.11
C GLY A 13 13.96 -3.09 -3.49
N SER A 14 14.77 -3.89 -4.17
CA SER A 14 15.10 -3.69 -5.58
C SER A 14 14.11 -4.36 -6.54
N TYR A 15 13.08 -5.03 -6.00
CA TYR A 15 12.06 -5.70 -6.80
C TYR A 15 10.76 -5.90 -6.02
N ILE A 16 9.65 -6.04 -6.73
CA ILE A 16 8.39 -6.48 -6.16
C ILE A 16 8.39 -8.00 -6.11
N ARG A 17 8.24 -8.54 -4.92
CA ARG A 17 8.14 -9.97 -4.65
C ARG A 17 6.77 -10.51 -4.99
N LEU A 18 6.70 -11.79 -5.28
CA LEU A 18 5.47 -12.52 -5.55
C LEU A 18 5.45 -13.80 -4.71
N ALA A 19 4.34 -14.02 -4.01
CA ALA A 19 3.98 -15.34 -3.50
C ALA A 19 2.67 -15.79 -4.12
N TYR A 20 2.47 -17.09 -4.24
CA TYR A 20 1.23 -17.67 -4.78
C TYR A 20 0.77 -18.88 -3.95
N ALA A 21 -0.53 -19.12 -3.95
CA ALA A 21 -1.15 -20.25 -3.28
C ALA A 21 -2.41 -20.72 -4.03
N ASP A 22 -2.82 -21.96 -3.81
CA ASP A 22 -4.10 -22.50 -4.30
C ASP A 22 -5.25 -22.17 -3.32
N ASP A 23 -4.95 -21.91 -2.06
CA ASP A 23 -5.89 -21.48 -1.02
C ASP A 23 -5.42 -20.16 -0.41
N LEU A 24 -6.38 -19.29 0.00
CA LEU A 24 -6.10 -18.00 0.59
C LEU A 24 -5.30 -18.09 1.90
N LEU A 25 -5.51 -19.16 2.66
CA LEU A 25 -4.77 -19.42 3.90
C LEU A 25 -3.44 -20.16 3.66
N GLY A 26 -3.09 -20.44 2.41
CA GLY A 26 -1.84 -21.09 2.03
C GLY A 26 -1.94 -22.61 1.88
N PRO A 27 -0.83 -23.32 1.83
CA PRO A 27 0.54 -22.81 1.99
C PRO A 27 0.98 -21.92 0.82
N TRP A 28 1.57 -20.77 1.16
CA TRP A 28 2.13 -19.83 0.20
C TRP A 28 3.53 -20.26 -0.26
N LYS A 29 3.80 -20.07 -1.54
CA LYS A 29 5.11 -20.33 -2.16
C LYS A 29 5.63 -19.04 -2.76
N THR A 30 6.87 -18.69 -2.47
CA THR A 30 7.53 -17.55 -3.11
C THR A 30 7.95 -17.89 -4.54
N TYR A 31 7.80 -16.92 -5.43
CA TYR A 31 8.34 -16.94 -6.79
C TYR A 31 9.63 -16.10 -6.78
N GLU A 32 10.76 -16.77 -6.76
CA GLU A 32 12.08 -16.15 -6.53
C GLU A 32 12.45 -14.99 -7.46
N PRO A 33 12.11 -15.01 -8.78
CA PRO A 33 12.36 -13.86 -9.63
C PRO A 33 11.58 -12.60 -9.23
N GLY A 34 10.49 -12.74 -8.46
CA GLY A 34 9.54 -11.65 -8.22
C GLY A 34 8.75 -11.29 -9.47
N SER A 35 8.04 -10.17 -9.42
CA SER A 35 7.11 -9.76 -10.49
C SER A 35 7.55 -8.50 -11.24
N LEU A 36 8.39 -7.66 -10.65
CA LEU A 36 8.93 -6.45 -11.27
C LEU A 36 10.28 -6.12 -10.66
N GLN A 37 11.31 -5.95 -11.49
CA GLN A 37 12.62 -5.47 -11.06
C GLN A 37 12.68 -3.94 -11.09
N LEU A 38 13.53 -3.34 -10.26
CA LEU A 38 13.73 -1.89 -10.20
C LEU A 38 14.13 -1.31 -11.57
N GLU A 39 14.96 -2.02 -12.32
CA GLU A 39 15.40 -1.61 -13.66
C GLU A 39 14.24 -1.49 -14.66
N GLY A 40 13.19 -2.33 -14.50
CA GLY A 40 11.99 -2.32 -15.32
C GLY A 40 10.89 -1.37 -14.84
N SER A 41 11.10 -0.66 -13.74
CA SER A 41 10.07 0.15 -13.06
C SER A 41 10.04 1.62 -13.50
N HIS A 42 11.01 2.08 -14.26
CA HIS A 42 11.29 3.48 -14.59
C HIS A 42 11.66 4.40 -13.40
N PHE A 43 11.89 3.84 -12.21
CA PHE A 43 12.50 4.58 -11.12
C PHE A 43 14.04 4.58 -11.24
N PRO A 44 14.73 5.60 -10.66
CA PRO A 44 16.18 5.61 -10.61
C PRO A 44 16.75 4.35 -9.95
N THR A 45 17.75 3.75 -10.57
CA THR A 45 18.43 2.54 -10.06
C THR A 45 19.63 2.85 -9.18
N ALA A 46 20.02 4.13 -9.11
CA ALA A 46 21.14 4.60 -8.29
C ALA A 46 20.85 5.99 -7.70
N VAL A 47 21.42 6.23 -6.52
CA VAL A 47 21.37 7.53 -5.84
C VAL A 47 22.57 8.36 -6.27
N PRO A 48 22.40 9.61 -6.72
CA PRO A 48 23.50 10.54 -7.01
C PRO A 48 24.40 10.74 -5.80
N LYS A 49 25.69 10.98 -6.04
CA LYS A 49 26.71 11.11 -4.97
C LYS A 49 26.33 12.17 -3.94
N GLU A 50 25.73 13.26 -4.38
CA GLU A 50 25.35 14.40 -3.55
C GLU A 50 24.28 14.07 -2.52
N LEU A 51 23.46 13.04 -2.79
CA LEU A 51 22.35 12.61 -1.94
C LEU A 51 22.65 11.33 -1.13
N GLN A 52 23.76 10.66 -1.34
CA GLN A 52 24.09 9.39 -0.69
C GLN A 52 24.18 9.48 0.84
N ASN A 53 24.40 10.67 1.41
CA ASN A 53 24.42 10.89 2.85
C ASN A 53 23.02 11.13 3.46
N SER A 54 21.97 11.25 2.64
CA SER A 54 20.61 11.38 3.14
C SER A 54 20.09 10.00 3.60
N PRO A 55 19.56 9.87 4.82
CA PRO A 55 19.07 8.60 5.34
C PRO A 55 17.85 8.06 4.59
N PHE A 56 17.19 8.90 3.79
CA PHE A 56 16.00 8.56 3.00
C PHE A 56 16.29 8.38 1.51
N ALA A 57 17.52 8.64 1.06
CA ALA A 57 17.92 8.48 -0.34
C ALA A 57 18.43 7.06 -0.58
N TYR A 58 17.57 6.19 -1.05
CA TYR A 58 17.94 4.85 -1.53
C TYR A 58 17.04 4.44 -2.71
N ALA A 59 17.68 3.95 -3.75
CA ALA A 59 16.99 3.47 -4.94
C ALA A 59 16.18 2.21 -4.56
N HIS A 60 14.85 2.27 -4.72
CA HIS A 60 13.95 1.18 -4.33
C HIS A 60 12.61 1.27 -5.05
N ILE A 61 11.88 0.17 -5.04
CA ILE A 61 10.45 0.08 -5.33
C ILE A 61 9.74 -0.70 -4.23
N ALA A 62 8.54 -0.25 -3.84
CA ALA A 62 7.81 -0.85 -2.73
C ALA A 62 6.30 -0.61 -2.79
N SER A 63 5.59 -1.17 -1.83
CA SER A 63 4.16 -0.98 -1.53
C SER A 63 3.25 -1.23 -2.73
N PRO A 64 3.31 -2.43 -3.35
CA PRO A 64 2.46 -2.76 -4.49
C PRO A 64 0.98 -2.79 -4.09
N ASP A 65 0.13 -2.32 -5.01
CA ASP A 65 -1.33 -2.37 -4.94
C ASP A 65 -1.86 -2.90 -6.28
N GLY A 66 -2.19 -4.20 -6.34
CA GLY A 66 -2.51 -4.91 -7.57
C GLY A 66 -4.01 -5.06 -7.82
N HIS A 67 -4.47 -4.73 -9.03
CA HIS A 67 -5.88 -4.79 -9.42
C HIS A 67 -6.07 -5.51 -10.75
N VAL A 68 -7.00 -6.45 -10.82
CA VAL A 68 -7.45 -7.01 -12.08
C VAL A 68 -8.33 -5.99 -12.80
N ARG A 69 -7.96 -5.63 -14.02
CA ARG A 69 -8.66 -4.70 -14.89
C ARG A 69 -9.21 -5.46 -16.10
N GLU A 70 -10.42 -6.00 -15.92
CA GLU A 70 -11.11 -6.77 -16.98
C GLU A 70 -11.33 -5.92 -18.24
N ASP A 71 -11.61 -4.63 -18.10
CA ASP A 71 -11.80 -3.68 -19.20
C ASP A 71 -10.52 -3.46 -20.04
N LEU A 72 -9.35 -3.68 -19.47
CA LEU A 72 -8.05 -3.60 -20.14
C LEU A 72 -7.49 -4.99 -20.48
N GLN A 73 -8.09 -6.06 -19.95
CA GLN A 73 -7.54 -7.43 -20.00
C GLN A 73 -6.11 -7.50 -19.44
N GLU A 74 -5.83 -6.73 -18.38
CA GLU A 74 -4.54 -6.61 -17.74
C GLU A 74 -4.70 -6.60 -16.21
N ILE A 75 -3.62 -6.90 -15.50
CA ILE A 75 -3.46 -6.60 -14.10
C ILE A 75 -2.63 -5.32 -14.02
N VAL A 76 -3.13 -4.33 -13.29
CA VAL A 76 -2.40 -3.10 -13.01
C VAL A 76 -1.87 -3.15 -11.58
N MET A 77 -0.69 -2.58 -11.37
CA MET A 77 -0.05 -2.48 -10.07
C MET A 77 0.41 -1.04 -9.86
N TYR A 78 -0.12 -0.39 -8.83
CA TYR A 78 0.41 0.87 -8.36
C TYR A 78 1.54 0.56 -7.38
N LEU A 79 2.67 1.24 -7.52
CA LEU A 79 3.83 1.06 -6.67
C LEU A 79 4.56 2.39 -6.51
N HIS A 80 5.26 2.57 -5.40
CA HIS A 80 6.10 3.74 -5.27
C HIS A 80 7.59 3.35 -5.33
N GLY A 81 8.39 4.34 -5.66
CA GLY A 81 9.83 4.26 -5.64
C GLY A 81 10.44 5.65 -5.45
N TRP A 82 11.70 5.67 -5.07
CA TRP A 82 12.47 6.89 -4.95
C TRP A 82 12.67 7.55 -6.32
N ASP A 83 12.50 8.89 -6.41
CA ASP A 83 12.59 9.64 -7.65
C ASP A 83 13.31 10.99 -7.41
N LEU A 84 13.88 11.57 -8.46
CA LEU A 84 14.65 12.81 -8.42
C LEU A 84 13.90 14.02 -8.97
N ARG A 85 12.66 13.86 -9.41
CA ARG A 85 11.92 14.92 -10.13
C ARG A 85 11.72 16.22 -9.35
N ASP A 86 11.73 16.15 -8.01
CA ASP A 86 11.65 17.32 -7.13
C ASP A 86 13.04 17.87 -6.72
N GLY A 87 14.12 17.26 -7.21
CA GLY A 87 15.48 17.60 -6.85
C GLY A 87 15.91 17.21 -5.43
N ALA A 88 14.97 16.78 -4.58
CA ALA A 88 15.23 16.40 -3.19
C ALA A 88 15.33 14.88 -3.00
N GLY A 89 14.82 14.11 -3.96
CA GLY A 89 14.79 12.65 -3.89
C GLY A 89 13.68 12.13 -2.98
N THR A 90 12.45 12.46 -3.32
CA THR A 90 11.25 11.93 -2.62
C THR A 90 10.63 10.77 -3.39
N PRO A 91 9.92 9.85 -2.71
CA PRO A 91 9.20 8.80 -3.40
C PRO A 91 7.92 9.32 -4.07
N PHE A 92 7.61 8.74 -5.23
CA PHE A 92 6.36 8.96 -5.98
C PHE A 92 5.74 7.64 -6.39
N THR A 93 4.48 7.67 -6.83
CA THR A 93 3.78 6.50 -7.35
C THR A 93 3.82 6.48 -8.88
N ARG A 94 4.12 5.29 -9.43
CA ARG A 94 3.98 4.92 -10.84
C ARG A 94 3.07 3.71 -10.99
N LEU A 95 2.79 3.34 -12.23
CA LEU A 95 2.03 2.16 -12.61
C LEU A 95 2.93 1.13 -13.29
N ALA A 96 2.63 -0.14 -13.04
CA ALA A 96 3.11 -1.25 -13.86
C ALA A 96 1.92 -2.09 -14.33
N THR A 97 2.06 -2.78 -15.45
CA THR A 97 0.99 -3.63 -16.01
C THR A 97 1.51 -5.01 -16.37
N SER A 98 0.63 -6.00 -16.30
CA SER A 98 0.92 -7.39 -16.64
C SER A 98 -0.30 -8.07 -17.27
N LYS A 99 -0.07 -8.98 -18.22
CA LYS A 99 -1.12 -9.84 -18.79
C LYS A 99 -1.27 -11.17 -18.06
N ASP A 100 -0.25 -11.60 -17.36
CA ASP A 100 -0.18 -12.91 -16.70
C ASP A 100 -0.17 -12.83 -15.16
N GLY A 101 0.01 -11.63 -14.59
CA GLY A 101 0.13 -11.40 -13.15
C GLY A 101 1.48 -11.81 -12.56
N ILE A 102 2.43 -12.19 -13.39
CA ILE A 102 3.78 -12.61 -12.99
C ILE A 102 4.80 -11.61 -13.49
N ASN A 103 4.75 -11.26 -14.77
CA ASN A 103 5.70 -10.38 -15.42
C ASN A 103 5.07 -9.01 -15.61
N PHE A 104 5.55 -8.01 -14.87
CA PHE A 104 5.09 -6.64 -14.96
C PHE A 104 6.08 -5.75 -15.69
N GLU A 105 5.55 -4.78 -16.43
CA GLU A 105 6.31 -3.72 -17.08
C GLU A 105 5.89 -2.37 -16.46
N GLY A 106 6.84 -1.61 -15.94
CA GLY A 106 6.63 -0.27 -15.42
C GLY A 106 6.24 0.73 -16.49
N ARG A 107 5.55 1.79 -16.09
CA ARG A 107 5.23 2.95 -16.94
C ARG A 107 5.96 4.20 -16.43
N PRO A 108 6.43 5.09 -17.31
CA PRO A 108 7.24 6.24 -16.91
C PRO A 108 6.45 7.36 -16.24
N GLU A 109 5.12 7.39 -16.38
CA GLU A 109 4.29 8.45 -15.85
C GLU A 109 4.22 8.38 -14.32
N VAL A 110 4.40 9.52 -13.67
CA VAL A 110 4.16 9.68 -12.24
C VAL A 110 2.70 10.02 -11.99
N LEU A 111 2.05 9.26 -11.13
CA LEU A 111 0.64 9.41 -10.81
C LEU A 111 0.39 10.35 -9.62
N GLY A 112 1.33 10.43 -8.69
CA GLY A 112 1.17 11.26 -7.49
C GLY A 112 2.14 10.89 -6.38
N ARG A 113 1.77 11.26 -5.13
CA ARG A 113 2.51 10.97 -3.90
C ARG A 113 2.66 9.45 -3.67
N PRO A 114 3.59 9.00 -2.81
CA PRO A 114 3.82 7.59 -2.56
C PRO A 114 2.64 6.90 -1.86
N TYR A 115 2.64 5.57 -1.95
CA TYR A 115 1.66 4.69 -1.29
C TYR A 115 0.23 4.82 -1.82
N PHE A 116 0.01 4.91 -3.13
CA PHE A 116 -1.34 4.79 -3.67
C PHE A 116 -1.96 3.45 -3.27
N ARG A 117 -3.18 3.54 -2.74
CA ARG A 117 -4.14 2.46 -2.68
C ARG A 117 -5.36 2.93 -3.43
N VAL A 118 -5.85 2.11 -4.34
CA VAL A 118 -6.85 2.54 -5.32
C VAL A 118 -8.15 1.78 -5.14
N THR A 119 -9.25 2.47 -5.29
CA THR A 119 -10.59 1.88 -5.32
C THR A 119 -11.45 2.57 -6.39
N LYS A 120 -12.57 1.95 -6.78
CA LYS A 120 -13.48 2.48 -7.78
C LYS A 120 -14.83 2.80 -7.18
N HIS A 121 -15.34 4.00 -7.41
CA HIS A 121 -16.67 4.40 -7.00
C HIS A 121 -17.24 5.52 -7.91
N GLY A 122 -18.57 5.49 -8.18
CA GLY A 122 -19.27 6.56 -8.90
C GLY A 122 -18.67 6.93 -10.26
N GLY A 123 -18.06 5.96 -10.97
CA GLY A 123 -17.44 6.19 -12.28
C GLY A 123 -16.05 6.83 -12.24
N TYR A 124 -15.42 6.90 -11.06
CA TYR A 124 -14.05 7.34 -10.85
C TYR A 124 -13.23 6.28 -10.15
N TYR A 125 -11.92 6.33 -10.34
CA TYR A 125 -10.91 5.67 -9.52
C TYR A 125 -10.40 6.69 -8.51
N TYR A 126 -10.46 6.33 -7.24
CA TYR A 126 -9.93 7.12 -6.13
C TYR A 126 -8.67 6.47 -5.60
N ALA A 127 -7.64 7.25 -5.39
CA ALA A 127 -6.39 6.81 -4.80
C ALA A 127 -6.10 7.61 -3.53
N MET A 128 -5.73 6.95 -2.45
CA MET A 128 -5.21 7.61 -1.27
C MET A 128 -3.72 7.40 -1.17
N ALA A 129 -2.99 8.49 -1.07
CA ALA A 129 -1.55 8.53 -0.89
C ALA A 129 -1.18 8.94 0.55
N MET A 130 -0.01 8.54 0.99
CA MET A 130 0.53 8.99 2.28
C MET A 130 0.95 10.47 2.23
N PRO A 131 0.69 11.27 3.30
CA PRO A 131 -0.14 11.00 4.45
C PRO A 131 -1.59 11.49 4.30
N GLY A 132 -2.44 10.69 3.63
CA GLY A 132 -3.87 10.92 3.54
C GLY A 132 -4.34 11.90 2.46
N TYR A 133 -3.57 12.08 1.39
CA TYR A 133 -4.00 12.85 0.21
C TYR A 133 -4.87 12.00 -0.72
N LEU A 134 -6.06 12.47 -1.01
CA LEU A 134 -6.94 11.81 -1.98
C LEU A 134 -6.66 12.33 -3.39
N TYR A 135 -6.75 11.43 -4.34
CA TYR A 135 -6.69 11.70 -5.77
C TYR A 135 -7.87 11.02 -6.46
N ARG A 136 -8.24 11.48 -7.64
CA ARG A 136 -9.20 10.76 -8.50
C ARG A 136 -8.77 10.75 -9.95
N SER A 137 -9.18 9.71 -10.69
CA SER A 137 -8.94 9.53 -12.12
C SER A 137 -10.18 8.96 -12.80
N LYS A 138 -10.39 9.29 -14.05
CA LYS A 138 -11.48 8.70 -14.86
C LYS A 138 -11.17 7.27 -15.30
N ASN A 139 -9.93 6.94 -15.54
CA ASN A 139 -9.53 5.65 -16.10
C ASN A 139 -8.65 4.81 -15.16
N GLY A 140 -8.11 5.40 -14.08
CA GLY A 140 -7.26 4.73 -13.10
C GLY A 140 -5.85 4.37 -13.57
N ILE A 141 -5.47 4.70 -14.79
CA ILE A 141 -4.15 4.35 -15.36
C ILE A 141 -3.37 5.57 -15.87
N GLY A 142 -3.99 6.74 -15.91
CA GLY A 142 -3.42 7.99 -16.38
C GLY A 142 -3.48 9.06 -15.30
N GLU A 143 -3.82 10.28 -15.72
CA GLU A 143 -3.87 11.44 -14.85
C GLU A 143 -4.76 11.22 -13.61
N PHE A 144 -4.19 11.47 -12.45
CA PHE A 144 -4.87 11.53 -11.17
C PHE A 144 -4.94 13.00 -10.70
N GLU A 145 -6.14 13.54 -10.64
CA GLU A 145 -6.41 14.88 -10.11
C GLU A 145 -6.20 14.91 -8.60
N PRO A 146 -5.35 15.80 -8.05
CA PRO A 146 -5.17 15.92 -6.61
C PRO A 146 -6.40 16.53 -5.94
N GLY A 147 -6.77 16.03 -4.79
CA GLY A 147 -7.91 16.45 -4.00
C GLY A 147 -7.57 16.77 -2.55
N PRO A 148 -8.55 16.65 -1.63
CA PRO A 148 -8.35 16.98 -0.23
C PRO A 148 -7.38 16.07 0.47
N ARG A 149 -6.85 16.56 1.59
CA ARG A 149 -6.09 15.77 2.56
C ARG A 149 -6.94 15.56 3.80
N PHE A 150 -7.04 14.30 4.26
CA PHE A 150 -7.90 13.91 5.38
C PHE A 150 -7.16 13.67 6.69
N PHE A 151 -5.87 13.35 6.63
CA PHE A 151 -5.12 12.90 7.81
C PHE A 151 -3.90 13.78 8.10
N ASN A 152 -3.39 13.69 9.32
CA ASN A 152 -2.19 14.41 9.76
C ASN A 152 -0.89 13.80 9.20
N ASP A 153 0.25 14.43 9.49
CA ASP A 153 1.56 13.99 8.97
C ASP A 153 2.00 12.62 9.50
N ASN A 154 1.44 12.13 10.59
CA ASN A 154 1.78 10.84 11.16
C ASN A 154 1.02 9.66 10.56
N MET A 155 -0.04 9.93 9.77
CA MET A 155 -0.73 8.88 9.02
C MET A 155 0.22 8.23 8.04
N ARG A 156 0.26 6.91 8.06
CA ARG A 156 1.00 6.11 7.06
C ARG A 156 0.30 4.81 6.76
N HIS A 157 0.71 4.17 5.69
CA HIS A 157 0.18 2.90 5.21
C HIS A 157 -1.35 2.89 5.22
N ASN A 158 -1.97 2.76 4.11
CA ASN A 158 -3.43 2.70 4.07
C ASN A 158 -3.92 1.55 3.20
N ALA A 159 -5.18 1.15 3.41
CA ALA A 159 -5.94 0.30 2.51
C ALA A 159 -7.35 0.84 2.39
N LEU A 160 -7.96 0.66 1.24
CA LEU A 160 -9.26 1.23 0.92
C LEU A 160 -10.29 0.14 0.68
N LEU A 161 -11.49 0.34 1.22
CA LEU A 161 -12.66 -0.48 0.95
C LEU A 161 -13.87 0.43 0.74
N VAL A 162 -14.63 0.22 -0.33
CA VAL A 162 -15.88 0.92 -0.53
C VAL A 162 -17.06 -0.03 -0.25
N ARG A 163 -18.00 0.42 0.56
CA ARG A 163 -19.30 -0.21 0.77
C ARG A 163 -20.39 0.83 0.60
N ASN A 164 -21.27 0.61 -0.35
CA ASN A 164 -22.25 1.60 -0.77
C ASN A 164 -21.56 2.93 -1.13
N ASP A 165 -21.90 4.02 -0.46
CA ASP A 165 -21.28 5.35 -0.64
C ASP A 165 -20.30 5.69 0.48
N THR A 166 -19.77 4.72 1.20
CA THR A 166 -18.81 4.92 2.29
C THR A 166 -17.47 4.33 1.93
N LEU A 167 -16.43 5.15 1.97
CA LEU A 167 -15.03 4.73 1.89
C LEU A 167 -14.50 4.45 3.30
N TYR A 168 -14.12 3.22 3.55
CA TYR A 168 -13.38 2.81 4.74
C TYR A 168 -11.90 2.91 4.43
N VAL A 169 -11.18 3.68 5.23
CA VAL A 169 -9.73 3.84 5.14
C VAL A 169 -9.13 3.13 6.34
N PHE A 170 -8.48 1.99 6.12
CA PHE A 170 -7.66 1.31 7.13
C PHE A 170 -6.27 1.90 7.09
N TRP A 171 -5.69 2.27 8.23
CA TRP A 171 -4.43 2.97 8.27
C TRP A 171 -3.67 2.77 9.58
N THR A 172 -2.40 3.15 9.61
CA THR A 172 -1.57 3.16 10.81
C THR A 172 -0.98 4.53 11.06
N GLN A 173 -0.50 4.78 12.27
CA GLN A 173 0.02 6.08 12.68
C GLN A 173 1.40 5.94 13.35
N VAL A 174 2.33 6.76 12.90
CA VAL A 174 3.64 6.93 13.54
C VAL A 174 3.45 7.47 14.95
N SER A 175 4.26 7.01 15.87
CA SER A 175 4.26 7.33 17.31
C SER A 175 3.15 6.67 18.12
N ASP A 176 2.30 5.85 17.51
CA ASP A 176 1.41 4.98 18.29
C ASP A 176 2.22 3.94 19.08
N ALA A 177 1.74 3.64 20.29
CA ALA A 177 2.34 2.67 21.21
C ALA A 177 1.28 1.69 21.76
N PRO A 178 1.13 0.48 21.21
CA PRO A 178 1.79 -0.03 19.99
C PRO A 178 1.20 0.59 18.72
N GLU A 179 1.94 0.57 17.61
CA GLU A 179 1.38 0.85 16.29
C GLU A 179 0.38 -0.25 15.93
N ARG A 180 -0.79 0.16 15.46
CA ARG A 180 -1.97 -0.67 15.27
C ARG A 180 -2.77 -0.26 14.04
N ILE A 181 -3.68 -1.11 13.61
CA ILE A 181 -4.57 -0.81 12.48
C ILE A 181 -5.78 -0.03 13.00
N LEU A 182 -6.00 1.14 12.43
CA LEU A 182 -7.13 2.02 12.64
C LEU A 182 -8.03 2.01 11.41
N VAL A 183 -9.30 2.40 11.56
CA VAL A 183 -10.22 2.68 10.46
C VAL A 183 -10.87 4.04 10.67
N SER A 184 -10.97 4.81 9.59
CA SER A 184 -11.81 6.01 9.47
C SER A 184 -12.73 5.84 8.26
N THR A 185 -13.89 6.49 8.30
CA THR A 185 -14.88 6.45 7.21
C THR A 185 -15.03 7.82 6.57
N ILE A 186 -15.30 7.82 5.25
CA ILE A 186 -15.57 9.03 4.47
C ILE A 186 -16.85 8.78 3.67
N GLU A 187 -17.89 9.62 3.85
CA GLU A 187 -19.07 9.58 2.98
C GLU A 187 -18.73 10.14 1.61
N MET A 188 -18.86 9.32 0.56
CA MET A 188 -18.52 9.66 -0.83
C MET A 188 -19.71 10.28 -1.57
N LYS A 189 -20.40 11.26 -0.96
CA LYS A 189 -21.56 11.95 -1.52
C LYS A 189 -21.27 13.41 -1.79
N GLY A 190 -21.88 13.93 -2.86
CA GLY A 190 -21.72 15.35 -3.22
C GLY A 190 -20.34 15.69 -3.76
N ASP A 191 -19.91 16.92 -3.52
CA ASP A 191 -18.59 17.39 -3.96
C ASP A 191 -17.48 16.79 -3.08
N TRP A 192 -16.57 16.05 -3.70
CA TRP A 192 -15.47 15.37 -3.03
C TRP A 192 -14.50 16.32 -2.30
N SER A 193 -14.45 17.60 -2.68
CA SER A 193 -13.65 18.62 -2.00
C SER A 193 -14.16 18.95 -0.59
N THR A 194 -15.42 18.56 -0.29
CA THR A 194 -16.09 18.80 1.00
C THR A 194 -16.15 17.55 1.88
N TRP A 195 -15.62 16.42 1.43
CA TRP A 195 -15.62 15.19 2.21
C TRP A 195 -14.77 15.32 3.47
N HIS A 196 -15.13 14.58 4.50
CA HIS A 196 -14.45 14.54 5.79
C HIS A 196 -14.25 13.10 6.25
N ALA A 197 -13.11 12.83 6.86
CA ALA A 197 -12.90 11.56 7.54
C ALA A 197 -13.49 11.61 8.95
N SER A 198 -14.06 10.48 9.39
CA SER A 198 -14.44 10.30 10.79
C SER A 198 -13.21 10.25 11.69
N GLU A 199 -13.43 10.43 13.01
CA GLU A 199 -12.42 10.05 13.99
C GLU A 199 -12.06 8.56 13.83
N PRO A 200 -10.80 8.19 14.08
CA PRO A 200 -10.35 6.82 13.92
C PRO A 200 -10.89 5.89 15.00
N THR A 201 -11.24 4.68 14.59
CA THR A 201 -11.55 3.57 15.49
C THR A 201 -10.50 2.49 15.34
N GLU A 202 -10.10 1.87 16.44
CA GLU A 202 -9.16 0.75 16.41
C GLU A 202 -9.83 -0.50 15.84
N VAL A 203 -9.13 -1.16 14.90
CA VAL A 203 -9.55 -2.43 14.29
C VAL A 203 -8.77 -3.59 14.87
N LEU A 204 -7.45 -3.46 14.97
CA LEU A 204 -6.57 -4.54 15.36
C LEU A 204 -5.28 -4.00 15.96
N ARG A 205 -4.84 -4.62 17.07
CA ARG A 205 -3.52 -4.40 17.70
C ARG A 205 -2.79 -5.72 17.89
N PRO A 206 -1.48 -5.73 18.18
CA PRO A 206 -0.78 -6.95 18.50
C PRO A 206 -1.37 -7.65 19.73
N GLU A 207 -1.91 -8.86 19.55
CA GLU A 207 -2.47 -9.70 20.62
C GLU A 207 -1.77 -11.05 20.73
N ARG A 208 -1.18 -11.50 19.62
CA ARG A 208 -0.51 -12.79 19.54
C ARG A 208 1.01 -12.62 19.60
N LYS A 209 1.73 -13.60 20.15
CA LYS A 209 3.21 -13.57 20.19
C LYS A 209 3.84 -13.39 18.81
N TRP A 210 3.26 -14.02 17.79
CA TRP A 210 3.76 -13.87 16.43
C TRP A 210 3.45 -12.48 15.83
N GLU A 211 2.53 -11.72 16.38
CA GLU A 211 2.29 -10.30 16.08
C GLU A 211 3.24 -9.37 16.83
N GLY A 212 4.01 -9.89 17.79
CA GLY A 212 4.94 -9.13 18.61
C GLY A 212 4.39 -8.69 19.96
N SER A 213 3.23 -9.21 20.41
CA SER A 213 2.60 -8.81 21.69
C SER A 213 3.42 -9.19 22.94
N ASP A 214 4.41 -10.07 22.78
CA ASP A 214 5.36 -10.46 23.84
C ASP A 214 6.58 -9.52 23.94
N LEU A 215 6.64 -8.48 23.11
CA LEU A 215 7.72 -7.50 23.10
C LEU A 215 7.27 -6.20 23.79
N ASP A 216 8.22 -5.38 24.20
CA ASP A 216 7.97 -4.11 24.84
C ASP A 216 7.13 -3.19 23.93
N ILE A 217 6.15 -2.51 24.54
CA ILE A 217 5.37 -1.48 23.88
C ILE A 217 6.23 -0.22 23.78
N GLN A 218 6.55 0.18 22.54
CA GLN A 218 7.32 1.37 22.24
C GLN A 218 6.58 2.22 21.19
N PRO A 219 6.69 3.55 21.24
CA PRO A 219 6.22 4.40 20.15
C PRO A 219 6.89 4.00 18.84
N SER A 220 6.10 3.88 17.78
CA SER A 220 6.64 3.54 16.47
C SER A 220 7.38 4.72 15.85
N GLU A 221 8.42 4.42 15.09
CA GLU A 221 9.21 5.40 14.36
C GLU A 221 8.90 5.33 12.86
N ARG A 222 9.10 6.46 12.17
CA ARG A 222 8.96 6.53 10.72
C ARG A 222 10.07 5.76 10.03
N GLY A 223 9.71 5.01 9.00
CA GLY A 223 10.65 4.27 8.15
C GLY A 223 10.75 2.80 8.53
N TYR A 224 11.81 2.17 8.06
CA TYR A 224 12.11 0.76 8.18
C TYR A 224 12.34 0.32 9.63
N ILE A 225 11.83 -0.88 9.95
CA ILE A 225 12.15 -1.57 11.19
C ILE A 225 12.73 -2.96 10.89
N GLY A 226 14.02 -3.14 11.15
CA GLY A 226 14.77 -4.36 10.85
C GLY A 226 14.75 -5.43 11.96
N VAL A 227 13.96 -5.20 13.01
CA VAL A 227 13.83 -6.10 14.17
C VAL A 227 12.37 -6.35 14.47
N ARG A 228 12.09 -7.45 15.18
CA ARG A 228 10.72 -7.68 15.67
C ARG A 228 10.32 -6.60 16.67
N ALA A 229 9.12 -6.09 16.53
CA ALA A 229 8.54 -5.06 17.39
C ALA A 229 7.06 -5.35 17.69
N ASN A 230 6.54 -4.80 18.78
CA ASN A 230 5.13 -4.86 19.12
C ASN A 230 4.36 -3.85 18.25
N GLN A 231 4.17 -4.18 16.96
CA GLN A 231 3.59 -3.27 15.97
C GLN A 231 2.92 -4.06 14.84
N LEU A 232 1.74 -3.57 14.39
CA LEU A 232 1.09 -3.98 13.15
C LEU A 232 1.15 -2.82 12.15
N ARG A 233 1.44 -3.14 10.87
CA ARG A 233 1.66 -2.16 9.80
C ARG A 233 1.04 -2.60 8.48
N ASP A 234 1.12 -1.77 7.46
CA ASP A 234 0.87 -2.06 6.03
C ASP A 234 -0.45 -2.79 5.77
N PRO A 235 -1.61 -2.23 6.17
CA PRO A 235 -2.88 -2.86 5.86
C PRO A 235 -3.09 -2.98 4.35
N ALA A 236 -3.68 -4.10 3.93
CA ALA A 236 -4.17 -4.31 2.57
C ALA A 236 -5.52 -5.03 2.63
N ILE A 237 -6.44 -4.70 1.73
CA ILE A 237 -7.76 -5.31 1.67
C ILE A 237 -7.84 -6.29 0.49
N PHE A 238 -8.40 -7.44 0.74
CA PHE A 238 -8.76 -8.42 -0.28
C PHE A 238 -10.22 -8.84 -0.11
N GLU A 239 -10.97 -8.84 -1.21
CA GLU A 239 -12.37 -9.24 -1.23
C GLU A 239 -12.56 -10.49 -2.06
N LYS A 240 -13.32 -11.44 -1.54
CA LYS A 240 -13.71 -12.65 -2.24
C LYS A 240 -15.10 -13.11 -1.83
N GLU A 241 -15.98 -13.31 -2.80
CA GLU A 241 -17.32 -13.90 -2.60
C GLU A 241 -18.14 -13.20 -1.49
N GLY A 242 -17.97 -11.87 -1.36
CA GLY A 242 -18.66 -11.06 -0.35
C GLY A 242 -17.96 -11.03 1.01
N GLU A 243 -16.92 -11.82 1.22
CA GLU A 243 -16.06 -11.76 2.40
C GLU A 243 -14.94 -10.75 2.21
N VAL A 244 -14.56 -10.09 3.30
CA VAL A 244 -13.48 -9.10 3.33
C VAL A 244 -12.35 -9.61 4.21
N PHE A 245 -11.15 -9.54 3.69
CA PHE A 245 -9.93 -9.93 4.40
C PHE A 245 -8.99 -8.73 4.52
N LEU A 246 -8.43 -8.54 5.69
CA LEU A 246 -7.37 -7.60 6.00
C LEU A 246 -6.05 -8.37 6.08
N LEU A 247 -5.13 -8.04 5.18
CA LEU A 247 -3.75 -8.47 5.30
C LEU A 247 -2.96 -7.35 5.98
N TYR A 248 -1.98 -7.71 6.81
CA TYR A 248 -1.19 -6.74 7.56
C TYR A 248 0.19 -7.29 7.93
N SER A 249 1.17 -6.39 8.05
CA SER A 249 2.50 -6.73 8.54
C SER A 249 2.46 -6.93 10.06
N VAL A 250 3.17 -7.97 10.54
CA VAL A 250 3.20 -8.39 11.95
C VAL A 250 4.59 -8.29 12.54
N ALA A 251 4.64 -8.07 13.86
CA ALA A 251 5.88 -7.93 14.62
C ALA A 251 6.83 -6.91 13.97
N GLY A 252 6.31 -5.73 13.65
CA GLY A 252 6.94 -4.74 12.78
C GLY A 252 6.77 -5.14 11.31
N GLU A 253 7.86 -5.52 10.64
CA GLU A 253 7.87 -5.93 9.23
C GLU A 253 8.38 -7.39 9.08
N SER A 254 8.11 -8.26 10.09
CA SER A 254 8.69 -9.61 10.16
C SER A 254 7.88 -10.68 9.41
N GLY A 255 6.65 -10.39 9.03
CA GLY A 255 5.77 -11.32 8.31
C GLY A 255 4.46 -10.66 7.91
N ILE A 256 3.63 -11.41 7.18
CA ILE A 256 2.30 -10.98 6.75
C ILE A 256 1.27 -11.94 7.32
N ALA A 257 0.24 -11.40 7.94
CA ALA A 257 -0.91 -12.15 8.44
C ALA A 257 -2.19 -11.74 7.71
N ILE A 258 -3.25 -12.52 7.92
CA ILE A 258 -4.57 -12.30 7.37
C ILE A 258 -5.63 -12.44 8.47
N ALA A 259 -6.59 -11.51 8.50
CA ALA A 259 -7.78 -11.57 9.34
C ALA A 259 -9.03 -11.36 8.48
N LYS A 260 -10.13 -12.02 8.84
CA LYS A 260 -11.43 -11.74 8.23
C LYS A 260 -12.06 -10.55 8.94
N LEU A 261 -12.59 -9.61 8.18
CA LEU A 261 -13.35 -8.48 8.70
C LEU A 261 -14.85 -8.77 8.66
N GLU A 262 -15.56 -8.45 9.73
CA GLU A 262 -17.02 -8.46 9.82
C GLU A 262 -17.52 -7.00 9.94
N PHE A 263 -18.59 -6.68 9.18
CA PHE A 263 -19.16 -5.33 9.09
C PHE A 263 -20.60 -5.33 9.58
#